data_51a60041cf5b94b325f6c8932b5695ff
#
_entry.id   51a60041cf5b94b325f6c8932b5695ff
#
_cell.length_a   1.000
_cell.length_b   1.000
_cell.length_c   1.000
_cell.angle_alpha   90.00
_cell.angle_beta   90.00
_cell.angle_gamma   90.00
#
_symmetry.space_group_name_H-M   'P 1'
#
loop_
_entity.id
_entity.type
_entity.pdbx_description
1 polymer ?
#
loop_
_entity_poly.entity_id
_entity_poly.type
_entity_poly.pdbx_seq_one_letter_code
_entity_poly.pdbx_strand_id
1 'polypeptide(L)'
;DANSLKEVLIANYAFSEEHAIVLEDPTRSELIDTLENLASAVKANDSLLIFYAGHGYWDESFKQGYWLPADARQKSKSSWISNATIRDYIYGIKTKHTLLIADACFSGGLFKTRAAFKGESKLESTLFQMTSRKAITSGTLTEVPDDSVFMKYLIKNLESNQLRHLTSQDLFARFKIAVMNNSVLNQVPQYGVVQGSGDEGGDFIFVKKKI
;
A
#
# COMPACT_ATOMS: atom_id res chain seq x y z
N ASP A 1 2.17 10.47 -9.35
CA ASP A 1 1.49 9.24 -8.87
C ASP A 1 0.74 9.49 -7.56
N ALA A 2 1.40 10.00 -6.49
CA ALA A 2 0.75 10.20 -5.19
C ALA A 2 -0.41 11.20 -5.27
N ASN A 3 -0.23 12.33 -5.95
CA ASN A 3 -1.28 13.33 -6.14
C ASN A 3 -2.47 12.79 -6.95
N SER A 4 -2.22 12.03 -8.03
CA SER A 4 -3.30 11.40 -8.81
C SER A 4 -4.10 10.39 -7.98
N LEU A 5 -3.43 9.58 -7.15
CA LEU A 5 -4.12 8.67 -6.24
C LEU A 5 -4.95 9.43 -5.20
N LYS A 6 -4.38 10.47 -4.58
CA LYS A 6 -5.08 11.34 -3.65
C LYS A 6 -6.35 11.92 -4.28
N GLU A 7 -6.26 12.52 -5.47
CA GLU A 7 -7.39 13.10 -6.18
C GLU A 7 -8.52 12.11 -6.41
N VAL A 8 -8.21 10.90 -6.91
CA VAL A 8 -9.21 9.85 -7.13
C VAL A 8 -9.86 9.38 -5.85
N LEU A 9 -9.08 9.21 -4.77
CA LEU A 9 -9.61 8.78 -3.47
C LEU A 9 -10.53 9.84 -2.86
N ILE A 10 -10.15 11.12 -2.93
CA ILE A 10 -10.98 12.22 -2.44
C ILE A 10 -12.20 12.43 -3.30
N ALA A 11 -12.10 12.34 -4.61
CA ALA A 11 -13.25 12.54 -5.51
C ALA A 11 -14.30 11.42 -5.36
N ASN A 12 -13.88 10.16 -5.32
CA ASN A 12 -14.78 9.02 -5.48
C ASN A 12 -15.08 8.26 -4.19
N TYR A 13 -14.21 8.34 -3.16
CA TYR A 13 -14.31 7.52 -1.96
C TYR A 13 -14.38 8.35 -0.67
N ALA A 14 -14.66 7.71 0.45
CA ALA A 14 -14.78 8.34 1.76
C ALA A 14 -13.43 8.76 2.36
N PHE A 15 -12.61 9.42 1.56
CA PHE A 15 -11.40 10.13 2.00
C PHE A 15 -11.66 11.63 1.98
N SER A 16 -11.07 12.36 2.93
CA SER A 16 -11.18 13.82 3.01
C SER A 16 -9.83 14.49 2.77
N GLU A 17 -9.86 15.69 2.21
CA GLU A 17 -8.65 16.48 1.94
C GLU A 17 -7.82 16.74 3.21
N GLU A 18 -8.49 17.03 4.32
CA GLU A 18 -7.85 17.32 5.62
C GLU A 18 -7.07 16.15 6.22
N HIS A 19 -7.38 14.90 5.81
CA HIS A 19 -6.72 13.68 6.27
C HIS A 19 -5.78 13.08 5.20
N ALA A 20 -5.58 13.78 4.08
CA ALA A 20 -4.70 13.33 2.99
C ALA A 20 -3.37 14.05 3.04
N ILE A 21 -2.33 13.36 3.50
CA ILE A 21 -0.96 13.89 3.57
C ILE A 21 -0.20 13.42 2.33
N VAL A 22 0.41 14.34 1.61
CA VAL A 22 1.33 14.06 0.50
C VAL A 22 2.70 14.62 0.86
N LEU A 23 3.72 13.78 0.77
CA LEU A 23 5.11 14.15 0.92
C LEU A 23 5.78 14.00 -0.45
N GLU A 24 6.34 15.07 -0.98
CA GLU A 24 7.10 15.08 -2.23
C GLU A 24 8.58 15.08 -1.88
N ASP A 25 9.31 14.11 -2.40
CA ASP A 25 10.74 13.89 -2.15
C ASP A 25 11.15 13.98 -0.67
N PRO A 26 10.45 13.28 0.24
CA PRO A 26 10.72 13.42 1.66
C PRO A 26 12.07 12.83 2.05
N THR A 27 12.70 13.44 3.03
CA THR A 27 13.84 12.87 3.73
C THR A 27 13.42 11.70 4.63
N ARG A 28 14.41 10.93 5.08
CA ARG A 28 14.15 9.86 6.05
C ARG A 28 13.48 10.37 7.33
N SER A 29 13.92 11.53 7.84
CA SER A 29 13.34 12.12 9.04
C SER A 29 11.88 12.47 8.86
N GLU A 30 11.53 13.17 7.77
CA GLU A 30 10.15 13.56 7.47
C GLU A 30 9.21 12.37 7.33
N LEU A 31 9.67 11.27 6.73
CA LEU A 31 8.90 10.03 6.65
C LEU A 31 8.65 9.43 8.04
N ILE A 32 9.68 9.35 8.88
CA ILE A 32 9.57 8.80 10.24
C ILE A 32 8.66 9.69 11.11
N ASP A 33 8.88 11.01 11.08
CA ASP A 33 8.08 11.97 11.85
C ASP A 33 6.60 11.91 11.45
N THR A 34 6.33 11.72 10.14
CA THR A 34 4.96 11.56 9.65
C THR A 34 4.32 10.25 10.16
N LEU A 35 5.06 9.14 10.18
CA LEU A 35 4.57 7.88 10.73
C LEU A 35 4.33 7.96 12.25
N GLU A 36 5.18 8.64 13.00
CA GLU A 36 5.00 8.93 14.44
C GLU A 36 3.75 9.77 14.69
N ASN A 37 3.56 10.83 13.89
CA ASN A 37 2.36 11.67 13.98
C ASN A 37 1.08 10.86 13.69
N LEU A 38 1.12 10.00 12.67
CA LEU A 38 0.00 9.10 12.36
C LEU A 38 -0.26 8.13 13.50
N ALA A 39 0.77 7.56 14.13
CA ALA A 39 0.61 6.66 15.26
C ALA A 39 -0.08 7.32 16.47
N SER A 40 0.08 8.64 16.61
CA SER A 40 -0.54 9.43 17.67
C SER A 40 -1.95 9.93 17.32
N ALA A 41 -2.20 10.24 16.05
CA ALA A 41 -3.44 10.89 15.59
C ALA A 41 -4.54 9.89 15.20
N VAL A 42 -4.17 8.74 14.63
CA VAL A 42 -5.12 7.77 14.07
C VAL A 42 -5.78 6.94 15.17
N LYS A 43 -7.10 6.76 15.04
CA LYS A 43 -7.94 6.04 16.03
C LYS A 43 -8.25 4.62 15.58
N ALA A 44 -8.66 3.78 16.51
CA ALA A 44 -8.96 2.38 16.27
C ALA A 44 -10.04 2.11 15.21
N ASN A 45 -10.97 3.05 15.00
CA ASN A 45 -12.04 2.93 14.00
C ASN A 45 -11.67 3.54 12.64
N ASP A 46 -10.51 4.17 12.53
CA ASP A 46 -10.04 4.75 11.28
C ASP A 46 -9.46 3.66 10.36
N SER A 47 -9.45 3.94 9.06
CA SER A 47 -8.77 3.15 8.06
C SER A 47 -7.61 3.96 7.49
N LEU A 48 -6.40 3.38 7.48
CA LEU A 48 -5.19 4.04 7.02
C LEU A 48 -4.73 3.45 5.69
N LEU A 49 -4.59 4.29 4.68
CA LEU A 49 -3.92 3.94 3.43
C LEU A 49 -2.56 4.62 3.40
N ILE A 50 -1.51 3.84 3.22
CA ILE A 50 -0.14 4.32 3.00
C ILE A 50 0.21 4.02 1.56
N PHE A 51 0.60 5.04 0.80
CA PHE A 51 1.08 4.88 -0.57
C PHE A 51 2.54 5.31 -0.66
N TYR A 52 3.35 4.51 -1.32
CA TYR A 52 4.74 4.83 -1.61
C TYR A 52 5.04 4.59 -3.09
N ALA A 53 5.47 5.63 -3.78
CA ALA A 53 6.07 5.56 -5.10
C ALA A 53 7.47 6.14 -5.02
N GLY A 54 8.48 5.35 -5.35
CA GLY A 54 9.86 5.81 -5.25
C GLY A 54 10.88 4.69 -5.37
N HIS A 55 12.13 5.04 -5.16
CA HIS A 55 13.21 4.08 -5.25
C HIS A 55 13.19 3.11 -4.06
N GLY A 56 13.48 1.85 -4.36
CA GLY A 56 13.67 0.80 -3.38
C GLY A 56 14.95 0.02 -3.64
N TYR A 57 15.44 -0.64 -2.61
CA TYR A 57 16.59 -1.52 -2.69
C TYR A 57 16.30 -2.85 -1.99
N TRP A 58 16.59 -3.95 -2.67
CA TRP A 58 16.54 -5.28 -2.08
C TRP A 58 17.93 -5.76 -1.71
N ASP A 59 18.16 -6.08 -0.44
CA ASP A 59 19.40 -6.66 0.05
C ASP A 59 19.30 -8.18 0.10
N GLU A 60 19.98 -8.84 -0.83
CA GLU A 60 19.96 -10.29 -0.93
C GLU A 60 20.61 -10.98 0.29
N SER A 61 21.62 -10.37 0.90
CA SER A 61 22.32 -10.94 2.05
C SER A 61 21.48 -10.94 3.31
N PHE A 62 20.73 -9.87 3.53
CA PHE A 62 19.85 -9.71 4.68
C PHE A 62 18.40 -10.10 4.39
N LYS A 63 18.06 -10.43 3.13
CA LYS A 63 16.69 -10.68 2.69
C LYS A 63 15.73 -9.56 3.13
N GLN A 64 16.19 -8.32 2.95
CA GLN A 64 15.53 -7.12 3.46
C GLN A 64 15.36 -6.08 2.37
N GLY A 65 14.14 -5.57 2.22
CA GLY A 65 13.83 -4.42 1.37
C GLY A 65 14.02 -3.10 2.12
N TYR A 66 14.39 -2.07 1.38
CA TYR A 66 14.57 -0.71 1.89
C TYR A 66 13.90 0.31 0.99
N TRP A 67 13.27 1.30 1.58
CA TRP A 67 12.80 2.53 0.94
C TRP A 67 13.96 3.51 0.92
N LEU A 68 14.15 4.19 -0.20
CA LEU A 68 15.22 5.16 -0.40
C LEU A 68 14.63 6.58 -0.41
N PRO A 69 14.61 7.28 0.73
CA PRO A 69 14.18 8.69 0.78
C PRO A 69 15.07 9.61 -0.05
N ALA A 70 14.68 10.88 -0.22
CA ALA A 70 15.43 11.84 -1.02
C ALA A 70 16.87 12.07 -0.52
N ASP A 71 17.12 11.92 0.79
CA ASP A 71 18.44 12.01 1.41
C ASP A 71 19.19 10.68 1.48
N ALA A 72 18.72 9.62 0.79
CA ALA A 72 19.35 8.31 0.80
C ALA A 72 20.75 8.34 0.18
N ARG A 73 21.76 7.84 0.90
CA ARG A 73 23.14 7.74 0.42
C ARG A 73 23.40 6.33 -0.08
N GLN A 74 24.00 6.19 -1.27
CA GLN A 74 24.22 4.91 -1.94
C GLN A 74 24.91 3.82 -1.10
N LYS A 75 25.76 4.19 -0.15
CA LYS A 75 26.55 3.23 0.65
C LYS A 75 26.23 3.27 2.14
N SER A 76 25.14 3.89 2.54
CA SER A 76 24.81 4.08 3.96
C SER A 76 23.35 3.76 4.25
N LYS A 77 23.11 2.55 4.74
CA LYS A 77 21.76 2.11 5.15
C LYS A 77 21.17 2.94 6.30
N SER A 78 21.96 3.79 6.98
CA SER A 78 21.47 4.67 8.04
C SER A 78 20.50 5.73 7.53
N SER A 79 20.57 6.08 6.24
CA SER A 79 19.66 7.01 5.57
C SER A 79 18.48 6.31 4.86
N TRP A 80 18.38 4.98 4.94
CA TRP A 80 17.30 4.20 4.33
C TRP A 80 16.27 3.81 5.37
N ILE A 81 15.05 3.47 4.93
CA ILE A 81 14.02 2.92 5.83
C ILE A 81 13.79 1.46 5.44
N SER A 82 13.98 0.56 6.39
CA SER A 82 13.77 -0.87 6.14
C SER A 82 12.28 -1.22 6.08
N ASN A 83 11.92 -2.27 5.32
CA ASN A 83 10.57 -2.83 5.35
C ASN A 83 10.19 -3.30 6.78
N ALA A 84 11.17 -3.67 7.61
CA ALA A 84 10.94 -4.00 9.02
C ALA A 84 10.45 -2.77 9.79
N THR A 85 11.07 -1.61 9.61
CA THR A 85 10.63 -0.35 10.23
C THR A 85 9.20 0.00 9.82
N ILE A 86 8.88 -0.07 8.54
CA ILE A 86 7.50 0.20 8.05
C ILE A 86 6.50 -0.79 8.64
N ARG A 87 6.85 -2.08 8.69
CA ARG A 87 6.01 -3.10 9.32
C ARG A 87 5.75 -2.80 10.80
N ASP A 88 6.77 -2.36 11.53
CA ASP A 88 6.67 -2.06 12.96
C ASP A 88 5.74 -0.86 13.19
N TYR A 89 5.76 0.16 12.31
CA TYR A 89 4.76 1.24 12.33
C TYR A 89 3.36 0.74 11.97
N ILE A 90 3.20 -0.10 10.94
CA ILE A 90 1.90 -0.70 10.58
C ILE A 90 1.33 -1.52 11.74
N TYR A 91 2.17 -2.21 12.51
CA TYR A 91 1.76 -2.92 13.72
C TYR A 91 1.38 -1.97 14.85
N GLY A 92 2.17 -0.91 15.07
CA GLY A 92 2.02 0.02 16.19
C GLY A 92 0.86 1.01 16.02
N ILE A 93 0.53 1.40 14.79
CA ILE A 93 -0.59 2.31 14.49
C ILE A 93 -1.91 1.59 14.75
N LYS A 94 -2.69 2.11 15.71
CA LYS A 94 -3.94 1.49 16.19
C LYS A 94 -5.11 1.78 15.25
N THR A 95 -5.03 1.27 14.03
CA THR A 95 -6.16 1.26 13.09
C THR A 95 -6.82 -0.11 13.05
N LYS A 96 -8.06 -0.17 12.62
CA LYS A 96 -8.70 -1.45 12.29
C LYS A 96 -8.21 -1.99 10.95
N HIS A 97 -8.08 -1.12 9.95
CA HIS A 97 -7.66 -1.50 8.61
C HIS A 97 -6.48 -0.64 8.15
N THR A 98 -5.39 -1.27 7.77
CA THR A 98 -4.26 -0.62 7.10
C THR A 98 -3.99 -1.28 5.76
N LEU A 99 -3.89 -0.48 4.72
CA LEU A 99 -3.46 -0.89 3.40
C LEU A 99 -2.18 -0.14 3.01
N LEU A 100 -1.13 -0.88 2.76
CA LEU A 100 0.08 -0.35 2.13
C LEU A 100 0.01 -0.62 0.62
N ILE A 101 0.17 0.40 -0.20
CA ILE A 101 0.37 0.28 -1.64
C ILE A 101 1.77 0.78 -1.95
N ALA A 102 2.61 -0.07 -2.57
CA ALA A 102 3.98 0.29 -2.88
C ALA A 102 4.32 0.04 -4.35
N ASP A 103 4.59 1.10 -5.07
CA ASP A 103 5.16 1.06 -6.41
C ASP A 103 6.66 1.32 -6.35
N ALA A 104 7.40 0.27 -6.00
CA ALA A 104 8.84 0.33 -5.78
C ALA A 104 9.50 -1.06 -5.84
N CYS A 105 10.80 -1.08 -6.06
CA CYS A 105 11.61 -2.26 -6.36
C CYS A 105 11.99 -3.16 -5.15
N PHE A 106 11.18 -3.24 -4.11
CA PHE A 106 11.53 -3.99 -2.88
C PHE A 106 10.46 -4.96 -2.39
N SER A 107 9.61 -5.48 -3.26
CA SER A 107 8.47 -6.33 -2.88
C SER A 107 8.82 -7.63 -2.15
N GLY A 108 10.09 -8.02 -2.14
CA GLY A 108 10.57 -9.14 -1.32
C GLY A 108 10.48 -8.86 0.19
N GLY A 109 10.03 -9.85 0.97
CA GLY A 109 10.07 -9.79 2.44
C GLY A 109 8.93 -9.05 3.14
N LEU A 110 8.00 -8.41 2.42
CA LEU A 110 6.81 -7.79 3.03
C LEU A 110 5.70 -8.80 3.34
N PHE A 111 5.59 -9.85 2.54
CA PHE A 111 4.44 -10.74 2.57
C PHE A 111 4.66 -12.05 3.34
N LYS A 112 3.60 -12.48 4.03
CA LYS A 112 3.40 -13.88 4.37
C LYS A 112 2.49 -14.48 3.31
N THR A 113 3.00 -15.41 2.50
CA THR A 113 2.20 -16.10 1.49
C THR A 113 1.06 -16.89 2.16
N ARG A 114 -0.16 -16.41 2.01
CA ARG A 114 -1.38 -17.18 2.27
C ARG A 114 -2.24 -17.19 1.01
N ALA A 115 -2.83 -18.34 0.71
CA ALA A 115 -3.76 -18.48 -0.39
C ALA A 115 -4.98 -17.58 -0.20
N ALA A 116 -5.43 -16.95 -1.29
CA ALA A 116 -6.61 -16.10 -1.32
C ALA A 116 -7.87 -16.92 -0.95
N PHE A 117 -8.68 -16.41 -0.04
CA PHE A 117 -10.02 -16.94 0.22
C PHE A 117 -10.98 -16.43 -0.86
N LYS A 118 -11.74 -17.33 -1.47
CA LYS A 118 -12.92 -16.99 -2.27
C LYS A 118 -14.14 -17.01 -1.34
N GLY A 119 -14.89 -15.92 -1.25
CA GLY A 119 -16.06 -15.86 -0.39
C GLY A 119 -17.10 -14.80 -0.76
N GLU A 120 -18.35 -15.15 -0.59
CA GLU A 120 -19.55 -14.41 -0.99
C GLU A 120 -20.03 -13.35 0.02
N SER A 121 -21.05 -12.56 -0.34
CA SER A 121 -21.55 -11.30 0.25
C SER A 121 -21.85 -11.23 1.77
N LYS A 122 -21.98 -12.32 2.49
CA LYS A 122 -22.00 -12.33 3.98
C LYS A 122 -20.60 -12.06 4.58
N LEU A 123 -19.58 -12.11 3.75
CA LEU A 123 -18.18 -11.96 4.10
C LEU A 123 -17.78 -10.49 4.35
N GLU A 124 -18.40 -9.54 3.65
CA GLU A 124 -18.01 -8.11 3.75
C GLU A 124 -18.15 -7.58 5.19
N SER A 125 -19.27 -7.87 5.86
CA SER A 125 -19.47 -7.43 7.24
C SER A 125 -18.46 -8.07 8.21
N THR A 126 -18.10 -9.33 7.99
CA THR A 126 -17.11 -10.04 8.79
C THR A 126 -15.70 -9.51 8.53
N LEU A 127 -15.31 -9.32 7.27
CA LEU A 127 -14.01 -8.74 6.89
C LEU A 127 -13.84 -7.32 7.44
N PHE A 128 -14.91 -6.55 7.47
CA PHE A 128 -14.91 -5.21 8.05
C PHE A 128 -14.76 -5.22 9.58
N GLN A 129 -15.17 -6.28 10.27
CA GLN A 129 -15.04 -6.41 11.73
C GLN A 129 -13.65 -6.87 12.17
N MET A 130 -12.89 -7.53 11.32
CA MET A 130 -11.57 -8.10 11.64
C MET A 130 -10.44 -7.10 11.32
N THR A 131 -9.39 -7.12 12.12
CA THR A 131 -8.19 -6.30 11.85
C THR A 131 -7.55 -6.70 10.53
N SER A 132 -7.23 -5.71 9.69
CA SER A 132 -6.59 -5.89 8.40
C SER A 132 -5.25 -5.18 8.32
N ARG A 133 -4.22 -5.90 7.84
CA ARG A 133 -2.88 -5.38 7.57
C ARG A 133 -2.41 -5.92 6.24
N LYS A 134 -2.88 -5.30 5.15
CA LYS A 134 -2.64 -5.76 3.78
C LYS A 134 -1.63 -4.88 3.07
N ALA A 135 -0.98 -5.45 2.07
CA ALA A 135 -0.18 -4.68 1.13
C ALA A 135 -0.44 -5.12 -0.31
N ILE A 136 -0.32 -4.15 -1.22
CA ILE A 136 -0.26 -4.32 -2.67
C ILE A 136 1.08 -3.77 -3.12
N THR A 137 1.83 -4.51 -3.93
CA THR A 137 3.09 -4.02 -4.51
C THR A 137 3.11 -4.24 -6.01
N SER A 138 3.87 -3.42 -6.73
CA SER A 138 4.05 -3.55 -8.18
C SER A 138 4.84 -4.81 -8.58
N GLY A 139 5.56 -5.43 -7.64
CA GLY A 139 6.20 -6.74 -7.84
C GLY A 139 7.44 -6.72 -8.70
N THR A 140 8.09 -5.57 -8.91
CA THR A 140 9.36 -5.48 -9.61
C THR A 140 10.55 -5.64 -8.66
N LEU A 141 11.59 -6.33 -9.16
CA LEU A 141 12.94 -6.32 -8.56
C LEU A 141 13.88 -5.36 -9.34
N THR A 142 13.37 -4.73 -10.38
CA THR A 142 14.06 -3.78 -11.26
C THR A 142 13.43 -2.41 -11.15
N GLU A 143 14.07 -1.38 -11.67
CA GLU A 143 13.58 0.00 -11.63
C GLU A 143 12.13 0.13 -12.11
N VAL A 144 11.33 0.92 -11.40
CA VAL A 144 9.98 1.28 -11.82
C VAL A 144 10.12 2.45 -12.79
N PRO A 145 9.57 2.37 -14.00
CA PRO A 145 9.63 3.48 -14.95
C PRO A 145 8.77 4.65 -14.45
N ASP A 146 9.10 5.87 -14.87
CA ASP A 146 8.35 7.10 -14.53
C ASP A 146 6.88 7.02 -14.97
N ASP A 147 6.57 6.28 -16.04
CA ASP A 147 5.20 5.97 -16.47
C ASP A 147 4.82 4.56 -15.98
N SER A 148 4.37 4.48 -14.74
CA SER A 148 4.05 3.21 -14.09
C SER A 148 2.76 2.58 -14.60
N VAL A 149 2.88 1.43 -15.27
CA VAL A 149 1.74 0.61 -15.69
C VAL A 149 0.91 0.15 -14.48
N PHE A 150 1.55 -0.12 -13.33
CA PHE A 150 0.86 -0.48 -12.09
C PHE A 150 -0.05 0.67 -11.63
N MET A 151 0.48 1.89 -11.55
CA MET A 151 -0.31 3.07 -11.17
C MET A 151 -1.44 3.36 -12.14
N LYS A 152 -1.18 3.30 -13.44
CA LYS A 152 -2.19 3.49 -14.49
C LYS A 152 -3.41 2.59 -14.28
N TYR A 153 -3.17 1.29 -14.05
CA TYR A 153 -4.28 0.34 -13.86
C TYR A 153 -4.91 0.43 -12.47
N LEU A 154 -4.16 0.77 -11.42
CA LEU A 154 -4.71 1.04 -10.09
C LEU A 154 -5.72 2.19 -10.15
N ILE A 155 -5.30 3.34 -10.67
CA ILE A 155 -6.15 4.55 -10.84
C ILE A 155 -7.38 4.23 -11.69
N LYS A 156 -7.20 3.63 -12.88
CA LYS A 156 -8.29 3.27 -13.78
C LYS A 156 -9.35 2.40 -13.11
N ASN A 157 -8.93 1.42 -12.29
CA ASN A 157 -9.87 0.54 -11.61
C ASN A 157 -10.58 1.21 -10.43
N LEU A 158 -9.93 2.14 -9.74
CA LEU A 158 -10.57 2.97 -8.72
C LEU A 158 -11.60 3.92 -9.34
N GLU A 159 -11.28 4.59 -10.44
CA GLU A 159 -12.20 5.51 -11.15
C GLU A 159 -13.42 4.80 -11.70
N SER A 160 -13.21 3.66 -12.39
CA SER A 160 -14.29 2.91 -13.05
C SER A 160 -15.14 2.07 -12.09
N ASN A 161 -14.78 2.00 -10.80
CA ASN A 161 -15.52 1.18 -9.85
C ASN A 161 -16.96 1.67 -9.63
N GLN A 162 -17.91 0.72 -9.71
CA GLN A 162 -19.34 0.98 -9.45
C GLN A 162 -19.82 0.41 -8.11
N LEU A 163 -19.02 -0.43 -7.45
CA LEU A 163 -19.40 -1.01 -6.17
C LEU A 163 -19.31 0.04 -5.06
N ARG A 164 -20.29 0.03 -4.15
CA ARG A 164 -20.26 0.87 -2.96
C ARG A 164 -19.11 0.52 -2.02
N HIS A 165 -18.83 -0.76 -1.86
CA HIS A 165 -17.75 -1.31 -1.06
C HIS A 165 -16.85 -2.11 -2.00
N LEU A 166 -15.62 -1.70 -2.14
CA LEU A 166 -14.61 -2.38 -2.93
C LEU A 166 -13.50 -2.84 -2.00
N THR A 167 -13.32 -4.15 -1.84
CA THR A 167 -12.23 -4.70 -1.03
C THR A 167 -10.88 -4.50 -1.73
N SER A 168 -9.80 -4.41 -0.96
CA SER A 168 -8.45 -4.31 -1.55
C SER A 168 -8.09 -5.57 -2.34
N GLN A 169 -8.61 -6.72 -1.94
CA GLN A 169 -8.44 -7.99 -2.67
C GLN A 169 -9.14 -7.95 -4.03
N ASP A 170 -10.39 -7.47 -4.09
CA ASP A 170 -11.12 -7.38 -5.36
C ASP A 170 -10.50 -6.33 -6.29
N LEU A 171 -10.09 -5.17 -5.74
CA LEU A 171 -9.35 -4.18 -6.49
C LEU A 171 -8.10 -4.79 -7.14
N PHE A 172 -7.29 -5.49 -6.35
CA PHE A 172 -6.09 -6.15 -6.83
C PHE A 172 -6.39 -7.20 -7.92
N ALA A 173 -7.41 -8.05 -7.72
CA ALA A 173 -7.79 -9.07 -8.68
C ALA A 173 -8.18 -8.50 -10.05
N ARG A 174 -8.81 -7.30 -10.07
CA ARG A 174 -9.25 -6.63 -11.30
C ARG A 174 -8.09 -6.13 -12.15
N PHE A 175 -7.01 -5.61 -11.53
CA PHE A 175 -5.94 -4.97 -12.31
C PHE A 175 -4.68 -5.82 -12.48
N LYS A 176 -4.45 -6.85 -11.65
CA LYS A 176 -3.23 -7.66 -11.67
C LYS A 176 -2.88 -8.17 -13.07
N ILE A 177 -3.83 -8.82 -13.74
CA ILE A 177 -3.59 -9.42 -15.06
C ILE A 177 -3.31 -8.34 -16.12
N ALA A 178 -3.99 -7.19 -16.02
CA ALA A 178 -3.76 -6.09 -16.94
C ALA A 178 -2.34 -5.50 -16.77
N VAL A 179 -1.85 -5.38 -15.55
CA VAL A 179 -0.46 -4.95 -15.30
C VAL A 179 0.52 -5.97 -15.88
N MET A 180 0.35 -7.26 -15.58
CA MET A 180 1.24 -8.31 -16.08
C MET A 180 1.31 -8.34 -17.61
N ASN A 181 0.18 -8.14 -18.29
CA ASN A 181 0.11 -8.21 -19.76
C ASN A 181 0.62 -6.94 -20.46
N ASN A 182 0.66 -5.79 -19.76
CA ASN A 182 1.02 -4.51 -20.36
C ASN A 182 2.31 -3.91 -19.82
N SER A 183 2.93 -4.52 -18.82
CA SER A 183 4.20 -4.05 -18.28
C SER A 183 5.36 -4.47 -19.18
N VAL A 184 6.15 -3.51 -19.61
CA VAL A 184 7.39 -3.72 -20.40
C VAL A 184 8.47 -4.44 -19.57
N LEU A 185 8.45 -4.26 -18.26
CA LEU A 185 9.42 -4.82 -17.31
C LEU A 185 8.92 -6.11 -16.64
N ASN A 186 7.90 -6.77 -17.21
CA ASN A 186 7.33 -8.00 -16.66
C ASN A 186 6.96 -7.88 -15.17
N GLN A 187 6.33 -6.77 -14.78
CA GLN A 187 5.84 -6.58 -13.43
C GLN A 187 4.85 -7.69 -13.05
N VAL A 188 5.04 -8.27 -11.87
CA VAL A 188 4.12 -9.25 -11.29
C VAL A 188 3.58 -8.71 -9.97
N PRO A 189 2.52 -7.91 -9.99
CA PRO A 189 1.96 -7.33 -8.77
C PRO A 189 1.62 -8.39 -7.74
N GLN A 190 1.86 -8.08 -6.48
CA GLN A 190 1.60 -8.96 -5.35
C GLN A 190 0.61 -8.33 -4.38
N TYR A 191 -0.21 -9.18 -3.76
CA TYR A 191 -1.14 -8.82 -2.69
C TYR A 191 -1.00 -9.82 -1.56
N GLY A 192 -1.02 -9.35 -0.34
CA GLY A 192 -0.95 -10.24 0.80
C GLY A 192 -0.98 -9.54 2.14
N VAL A 193 -0.84 -10.34 3.19
CA VAL A 193 -0.71 -9.89 4.57
C VAL A 193 0.70 -9.36 4.80
N VAL A 194 0.83 -8.20 5.44
CA VAL A 194 2.11 -7.71 5.95
C VAL A 194 2.55 -8.62 7.10
N GLN A 195 3.70 -9.27 6.96
CA GLN A 195 4.15 -10.27 7.91
C GLN A 195 4.41 -9.66 9.30
N GLY A 196 3.84 -10.26 10.35
CA GLY A 196 4.08 -9.84 11.73
C GLY A 196 3.40 -8.52 12.12
N SER A 197 2.42 -8.05 11.36
CA SER A 197 1.73 -6.77 11.58
C SER A 197 0.41 -6.85 12.37
N GLY A 198 0.05 -8.04 12.89
CA GLY A 198 -1.19 -8.21 13.66
C GLY A 198 -2.45 -8.33 12.79
N ASP A 199 -2.32 -8.83 11.55
CA ASP A 199 -3.48 -9.12 10.68
C ASP A 199 -4.31 -10.28 11.24
N GLU A 200 -5.62 -10.08 11.32
CA GLU A 200 -6.59 -11.09 11.80
C GLU A 200 -7.44 -11.68 10.65
N GLY A 201 -7.14 -11.33 9.41
CA GLY A 201 -7.82 -11.83 8.22
C GLY A 201 -8.90 -10.89 7.67
N GLY A 202 -9.00 -9.67 8.19
CA GLY A 202 -9.84 -8.61 7.62
C GLY A 202 -9.37 -8.16 6.23
N ASP A 203 -10.09 -7.23 5.63
CA ASP A 203 -9.67 -6.56 4.39
C ASP A 203 -9.86 -5.06 4.49
N PHE A 204 -9.10 -4.30 3.71
CA PHE A 204 -9.29 -2.87 3.55
C PHE A 204 -10.42 -2.63 2.55
N ILE A 205 -11.39 -1.78 2.92
CA ILE A 205 -12.57 -1.51 2.10
C ILE A 205 -12.60 -0.06 1.66
N PHE A 206 -12.57 0.16 0.36
CA PHE A 206 -12.81 1.45 -0.25
C PHE A 206 -14.33 1.71 -0.28
N VAL A 207 -14.79 2.68 0.49
CA VAL A 207 -16.20 3.05 0.55
C VAL A 207 -16.46 4.18 -0.43
N LYS A 208 -17.26 3.93 -1.48
CA LYS A 208 -17.60 4.94 -2.49
C LYS A 208 -18.50 6.01 -1.88
N LYS A 209 -18.26 7.27 -2.22
CA LYS A 209 -19.16 8.38 -1.85
C LYS A 209 -20.57 8.14 -2.41
N LYS A 210 -21.58 8.53 -1.66
CA LYS A 210 -22.93 8.59 -2.22
C LYS A 210 -22.97 9.76 -3.21
N ILE A 211 -23.39 9.48 -4.42
CA ILE A 211 -23.76 10.49 -5.41
C ILE A 211 -25.10 11.07 -4.98
#